data_daacf5e6ee6d20e0b19fb63c8655d2c3
#
_entry.id   daacf5e6ee6d20e0b19fb63c8655d2c3
#
_cell.length_a   1.000
_cell.length_b   1.000
_cell.length_c   1.000
_cell.angle_alpha   90.00
_cell.angle_beta   90.00
_cell.angle_gamma   90.00
#
_symmetry.space_group_name_H-M   'P 1'
#
loop_
_entity.id
_entity.type
_entity.pdbx_description
1 polymer ?
#
loop_
_entity_poly.entity_id
_entity_poly.type
_entity_poly.pdbx_seq_one_letter_code
_entity_poly.pdbx_strand_id
1 'polypeptide(L)'
;MQVERMKVAPDTVAYADGDRRQLIVEFAIPGAPTESIDVKVLEDSLYLSAPARDIEYVSALALGWPVKPDKAEAAYENGLLRIEVPFKDPMEDAVKVAIKSAGPDAGAKSVDSSAKVAIEAA
;
A
#
# COMPACT_ATOMS: atom_id res chain seq x y z
N MET A 1 -7.69 29.03 23.17
CA MET A 1 -8.72 29.09 22.15
C MET A 1 -8.37 28.17 21.01
N GLN A 2 -9.30 27.39 20.55
CA GLN A 2 -9.06 26.50 19.48
C GLN A 2 -9.35 27.15 18.15
N VAL A 3 -8.52 26.90 17.17
CA VAL A 3 -8.76 27.38 15.84
C VAL A 3 -9.39 26.25 15.05
N GLU A 4 -10.55 26.52 14.50
CA GLU A 4 -11.18 25.54 13.64
C GLU A 4 -10.72 25.78 12.24
N ARG A 5 -10.27 24.74 11.59
CA ARG A 5 -9.82 24.82 10.22
C ARG A 5 -10.78 24.11 9.30
N MET A 6 -11.01 24.70 8.15
CA MET A 6 -11.82 24.06 7.14
C MET A 6 -11.02 22.91 6.55
N LYS A 7 -11.59 21.72 6.53
CA LYS A 7 -10.91 20.56 5.96
C LYS A 7 -11.13 20.52 4.46
N VAL A 8 -10.04 20.39 3.73
CA VAL A 8 -10.10 20.34 2.27
C VAL A 8 -9.30 19.16 1.77
N ALA A 9 -9.75 18.59 0.66
CA ALA A 9 -9.03 17.52 0.02
C ALA A 9 -7.99 18.13 -0.92
N PRO A 10 -6.74 17.73 -0.82
CA PRO A 10 -5.72 18.26 -1.72
C PRO A 10 -5.81 17.63 -3.11
N ASP A 11 -5.30 18.34 -4.11
CA ASP A 11 -5.15 17.73 -5.41
C ASP A 11 -4.17 16.58 -5.27
N THR A 12 -4.52 15.44 -5.82
CA THR A 12 -3.77 14.21 -5.59
C THR A 12 -3.53 13.49 -6.91
N VAL A 13 -2.30 13.02 -7.07
CA VAL A 13 -1.95 12.15 -8.18
C VAL A 13 -1.37 10.88 -7.57
N ALA A 14 -1.84 9.73 -8.00
CA ALA A 14 -1.33 8.46 -7.51
C ALA A 14 -1.10 7.55 -8.70
N TYR A 15 0.07 6.95 -8.78
CA TYR A 15 0.38 6.06 -9.88
C TYR A 15 1.41 5.02 -9.49
N ALA A 16 1.46 3.95 -10.25
CA ALA A 16 2.43 2.90 -10.01
C ALA A 16 3.65 3.10 -10.91
N ASP A 17 4.83 3.01 -10.31
CA ASP A 17 6.08 2.99 -11.06
C ASP A 17 6.45 1.52 -11.23
N GLY A 18 6.22 0.98 -12.43
CA GLY A 18 6.44 -0.43 -12.68
C GLY A 18 7.90 -0.83 -12.66
N ASP A 19 8.81 0.09 -13.03
CA ASP A 19 10.23 -0.22 -13.04
C ASP A 19 10.79 -0.38 -11.63
N ARG A 20 10.33 0.43 -10.71
CA ARG A 20 10.79 0.39 -9.34
C ARG A 20 9.86 -0.39 -8.43
N ARG A 21 8.72 -0.83 -8.97
CA ARG A 21 7.75 -1.59 -8.22
C ARG A 21 7.29 -0.85 -6.98
N GLN A 22 6.91 0.39 -7.16
CA GLN A 22 6.47 1.20 -6.04
C GLN A 22 5.28 2.06 -6.42
N LEU A 23 4.54 2.45 -5.42
CA LEU A 23 3.44 3.38 -5.55
C LEU A 23 3.97 4.78 -5.30
N ILE A 24 3.57 5.72 -6.13
CA ILE A 24 3.93 7.13 -5.94
C ILE A 24 2.64 7.91 -5.75
N VAL A 25 2.58 8.68 -4.66
CA VAL A 25 1.43 9.54 -4.38
C VAL A 25 1.94 10.96 -4.20
N GLU A 26 1.34 11.90 -4.90
CA GLU A 26 1.72 13.30 -4.77
C GLU A 26 0.50 14.10 -4.34
N PHE A 27 0.69 14.89 -3.29
CA PHE A 27 -0.35 15.78 -2.78
C PHE A 27 0.10 17.22 -2.92
N ALA A 28 -0.76 18.07 -3.49
CA ALA A 28 -0.48 19.50 -3.51
C ALA A 28 -1.05 20.10 -2.23
N ILE A 29 -0.17 20.48 -1.32
CA ILE A 29 -0.57 21.05 -0.03
C ILE A 29 0.19 22.37 0.23
N PRO A 30 0.03 23.35 -0.68
CA PRO A 30 0.77 24.59 -0.53
C PRO A 30 0.40 25.30 0.76
N GLY A 31 1.37 25.87 1.42
CA GLY A 31 1.16 26.58 2.66
C GLY A 31 1.27 25.73 3.91
N ALA A 32 1.30 24.42 3.79
CA ALA A 32 1.45 23.58 4.97
C ALA A 32 2.92 23.61 5.42
N PRO A 33 3.19 23.93 6.70
CA PRO A 33 4.58 23.84 7.18
C PRO A 33 4.98 22.37 7.32
N THR A 34 6.23 22.07 7.02
CA THR A 34 6.72 20.70 7.04
C THR A 34 6.44 20.01 8.36
N GLU A 35 6.62 20.69 9.47
CA GLU A 35 6.46 20.10 10.78
C GLU A 35 5.01 19.77 11.13
N SER A 36 4.04 20.29 10.38
CA SER A 36 2.64 19.98 10.63
C SER A 36 2.12 18.82 9.82
N ILE A 37 2.92 18.33 8.87
CA ILE A 37 2.47 17.28 7.96
C ILE A 37 2.52 15.93 8.65
N ASP A 38 1.40 15.22 8.65
CA ASP A 38 1.31 13.91 9.26
C ASP A 38 0.84 12.94 8.18
N VAL A 39 1.66 11.94 7.87
CA VAL A 39 1.34 10.92 6.88
C VAL A 39 1.39 9.57 7.58
N LYS A 40 0.34 8.79 7.41
CA LYS A 40 0.30 7.43 7.94
C LYS A 40 0.07 6.48 6.79
N VAL A 41 0.94 5.49 6.66
CA VAL A 41 0.82 4.49 5.61
C VAL A 41 0.54 3.16 6.25
N LEU A 42 -0.53 2.50 5.80
CA LEU A 42 -0.83 1.15 6.19
C LEU A 42 -0.67 0.26 4.96
N GLU A 43 -0.77 -1.02 5.13
CA GLU A 43 -0.56 -1.94 4.03
C GLU A 43 -1.56 -1.70 2.88
N ASP A 44 -2.75 -1.26 3.20
CA ASP A 44 -3.83 -1.09 2.22
C ASP A 44 -4.38 0.33 2.14
N SER A 45 -3.77 1.29 2.81
CA SER A 45 -4.32 2.65 2.85
C SER A 45 -3.27 3.68 3.22
N LEU A 46 -3.59 4.92 2.97
CA LEU A 46 -2.70 6.03 3.26
C LEU A 46 -3.54 7.20 3.74
N TYR A 47 -3.08 7.86 4.80
CA TYR A 47 -3.80 8.99 5.39
C TYR A 47 -2.89 10.19 5.48
N LEU A 48 -3.45 11.36 5.19
CA LEU A 48 -2.73 12.63 5.26
C LEU A 48 -3.51 13.61 6.12
N SER A 49 -2.79 14.33 6.96
CA SER A 49 -3.32 15.49 7.68
C SER A 49 -2.24 16.55 7.62
N ALA A 50 -2.56 17.72 7.09
CA ALA A 50 -1.59 18.79 6.95
C ALA A 50 -2.26 20.14 7.23
N PRO A 51 -2.26 20.58 8.49
CA PRO A 51 -2.83 21.88 8.83
C PRO A 51 -2.01 23.04 8.25
N ALA A 52 -2.71 24.04 7.70
CA ALA A 52 -2.07 25.19 7.07
C ALA A 52 -2.91 26.44 7.35
N ARG A 53 -2.62 27.17 8.39
CA ARG A 53 -3.34 28.36 8.80
C ARG A 53 -4.84 28.07 8.99
N ASP A 54 -5.67 28.50 8.04
CA ASP A 54 -7.11 28.40 8.19
C ASP A 54 -7.68 27.11 7.64
N ILE A 55 -6.89 26.33 6.91
CA ILE A 55 -7.38 25.10 6.33
C ILE A 55 -6.53 23.93 6.82
N GLU A 56 -7.08 22.74 6.63
CA GLU A 56 -6.33 21.53 6.93
C GLU A 56 -6.53 20.59 5.75
N TYR A 57 -5.45 20.25 5.10
CA TYR A 57 -5.53 19.28 4.01
C TYR A 57 -5.68 17.90 4.62
N VAL A 58 -6.69 17.16 4.18
CA VAL A 58 -6.92 15.81 4.69
C VAL A 58 -7.19 14.87 3.51
N SER A 59 -6.70 13.67 3.61
CA SER A 59 -6.95 12.67 2.57
C SER A 59 -6.90 11.28 3.19
N ALA A 60 -7.73 10.39 2.68
CA ALA A 60 -7.71 8.98 3.03
C ALA A 60 -7.83 8.22 1.73
N LEU A 61 -6.78 7.48 1.39
CA LEU A 61 -6.74 6.74 0.14
C LEU A 61 -6.75 5.25 0.41
N ALA A 62 -7.66 4.54 -0.23
CA ALA A 62 -7.62 3.10 -0.23
C ALA A 62 -6.68 2.67 -1.35
N LEU A 63 -5.76 1.77 -1.06
CA LEU A 63 -4.78 1.33 -2.04
C LEU A 63 -5.25 0.01 -2.64
N GLY A 64 -5.21 -0.07 -3.96
CA GLY A 64 -5.68 -1.28 -4.64
C GLY A 64 -4.69 -2.43 -4.58
N TRP A 65 -3.50 -2.19 -4.05
CA TRP A 65 -2.48 -3.21 -3.94
C TRP A 65 -1.72 -2.99 -2.65
N PRO A 66 -1.39 -4.04 -1.92
CA PRO A 66 -0.70 -3.87 -0.63
C PRO A 66 0.72 -3.33 -0.82
N VAL A 67 1.12 -2.50 0.11
CA VAL A 67 2.42 -1.86 0.11
C VAL A 67 3.19 -2.22 1.37
N LYS A 68 4.45 -1.83 1.44
CA LYS A 68 5.30 -2.05 2.60
C LYS A 68 5.45 -0.74 3.36
N PRO A 69 4.62 -0.49 4.38
CA PRO A 69 4.62 0.81 5.05
C PRO A 69 5.96 1.18 5.67
N ASP A 70 6.70 0.19 6.15
CA ASP A 70 7.98 0.43 6.80
C ASP A 70 9.07 0.87 5.82
N LYS A 71 8.80 0.79 4.51
CA LYS A 71 9.75 1.23 3.50
C LYS A 71 9.30 2.50 2.80
N ALA A 72 8.26 3.15 3.30
CA ALA A 72 7.76 4.36 2.69
C ALA A 72 8.73 5.52 2.91
N GLU A 73 8.84 6.37 1.91
CA GLU A 73 9.65 7.58 1.99
C GLU A 73 8.82 8.75 1.52
N ALA A 74 9.04 9.90 2.09
CA ALA A 74 8.30 11.10 1.72
C ALA A 74 9.24 12.29 1.60
N ALA A 75 8.96 13.15 0.64
CA ALA A 75 9.71 14.39 0.44
C ALA A 75 8.72 15.51 0.20
N TYR A 76 8.99 16.67 0.74
CA TYR A 76 8.10 17.82 0.60
C TYR A 76 8.92 19.00 0.09
N GLU A 77 8.48 19.55 -1.04
CA GLU A 77 9.19 20.64 -1.65
C GLU A 77 8.24 21.52 -2.44
N ASN A 78 8.29 22.80 -2.24
CA ASN A 78 7.48 23.76 -3.00
C ASN A 78 5.98 23.45 -2.97
N GLY A 79 5.49 23.04 -1.82
CA GLY A 79 4.06 22.75 -1.64
C GLY A 79 3.63 21.40 -2.16
N LEU A 80 4.55 20.60 -2.69
CA LEU A 80 4.23 19.28 -3.19
C LEU A 80 4.81 18.20 -2.28
N LEU A 81 3.96 17.36 -1.74
CA LEU A 81 4.39 16.24 -0.91
C LEU A 81 4.37 14.99 -1.77
N ARG A 82 5.51 14.33 -1.90
CA ARG A 82 5.63 13.11 -2.69
C ARG A 82 5.95 11.96 -1.77
N ILE A 83 5.17 10.91 -1.88
CA ILE A 83 5.33 9.71 -1.07
C ILE A 83 5.62 8.56 -2.00
N GLU A 84 6.67 7.79 -1.70
CA GLU A 84 7.04 6.61 -2.47
C GLU A 84 7.03 5.43 -1.53
N VAL A 85 6.32 4.38 -1.88
CA VAL A 85 6.26 3.20 -1.05
C VAL A 85 6.28 1.96 -1.94
N PRO A 86 7.17 0.99 -1.64
CA PRO A 86 7.24 -0.21 -2.46
C PRO A 86 5.99 -1.06 -2.33
N PHE A 87 5.60 -1.69 -3.41
CA PHE A 87 4.52 -2.65 -3.35
C PHE A 87 4.99 -3.92 -2.65
N LYS A 88 4.10 -4.54 -1.92
CA LYS A 88 4.37 -5.82 -1.29
C LYS A 88 4.20 -6.91 -2.34
N ASP A 89 5.14 -7.84 -2.40
CA ASP A 89 5.01 -8.97 -3.28
C ASP A 89 3.92 -9.87 -2.69
N PRO A 90 2.83 -10.13 -3.41
CA PRO A 90 1.75 -10.96 -2.86
C PRO A 90 2.20 -12.36 -2.49
N MET A 91 3.31 -12.82 -3.05
CA MET A 91 3.83 -14.14 -2.71
C MET A 91 4.85 -14.11 -1.58
N GLU A 92 5.15 -12.91 -1.05
CA GLU A 92 6.19 -12.76 -0.05
C GLU A 92 5.89 -13.55 1.21
N ASP A 93 4.64 -13.57 1.62
CA ASP A 93 4.23 -14.29 2.82
C ASP A 93 3.55 -15.62 2.50
N ALA A 94 3.67 -16.09 1.27
CA ALA A 94 3.02 -17.33 0.90
C ALA A 94 3.69 -18.51 1.58
N VAL A 95 2.89 -19.43 2.07
CA VAL A 95 3.38 -20.62 2.71
C VAL A 95 3.02 -21.81 1.83
N LYS A 96 4.01 -22.63 1.51
CA LYS A 96 3.75 -23.81 0.73
C LYS A 96 3.06 -24.82 1.63
N VAL A 97 1.88 -25.29 1.19
CA VAL A 97 1.10 -26.23 1.96
C VAL A 97 1.46 -27.63 1.55
N ALA A 98 1.74 -28.48 2.53
CA ALA A 98 2.02 -29.87 2.27
C ALA A 98 0.71 -30.60 1.96
N ILE A 99 0.74 -31.47 0.97
CA ILE A 99 -0.44 -32.20 0.56
C ILE A 99 -0.37 -33.63 1.10
N LYS A 100 -1.38 -34.02 1.84
CA LYS A 100 -1.45 -35.38 2.31
C LYS A 100 -2.25 -36.21 1.35
N SER A 101 -1.74 -37.39 1.06
CA SER A 101 -2.48 -38.31 0.26
C SER A 101 -3.61 -38.91 1.07
N ALA A 102 -4.80 -38.92 0.51
CA ALA A 102 -5.96 -39.36 1.26
C ALA A 102 -6.26 -40.77 0.99
N GLY A 103 -5.73 -41.65 0.77
CA GLY A 103 -6.10 -43.02 0.57
C GLY A 103 -4.93 -43.92 0.58
N PRO A 104 -5.16 -45.16 0.62
CA PRO A 104 -4.09 -46.06 0.70
C PRO A 104 -3.32 -46.04 -0.56
N ASP A 105 -3.88 -45.79 -1.58
CA ASP A 105 -3.17 -45.72 -2.68
C ASP A 105 -2.58 -44.53 -2.78
N ALA A 106 -2.90 -43.79 -2.10
CA ALA A 106 -2.30 -42.65 -2.20
C ALA A 106 -1.08 -42.93 -1.86
N GLY A 107 -1.05 -43.74 -1.32
CA GLY A 107 0.11 -43.94 -1.01
C GLY A 107 0.71 -44.20 -2.14
N ALA A 108 0.18 -44.45 -2.83
CA ALA A 108 0.77 -44.74 -3.86
C ALA A 108 0.71 -43.63 -4.68
N LYS A 109 0.45 -43.39 -4.87
CA LYS A 109 0.53 -42.46 -5.55
C LYS A 109 0.90 -41.34 -5.86
N SER A 110 1.01 -41.53 -6.13
CA SER A 110 1.26 -40.39 -6.23
C SER A 110 1.20 -39.51 -7.00
N VAL A 111 0.61 -39.55 -7.44
CA VAL A 111 0.66 -38.65 -7.94
C VAL A 111 0.62 -37.86 -8.40
N ASP A 112 0.54 -37.75 -8.53
CA ASP A 112 0.63 -36.92 -8.73
C ASP A 112 0.53 -36.30 -9.10
N SER A 113 0.17 -36.49 -9.25
CA SER A 113 0.13 -35.78 -9.32
C SER A 113 -0.11 -35.23 -9.78
N SER A 114 -0.32 -35.33 -9.92
CA SER A 114 -0.41 -34.66 -10.08
C SER A 114 -0.99 -34.32 -10.46
N ALA A 115 -1.32 -34.63 -10.54
CA ALA A 115 -1.67 -34.15 -10.59
C ALA A 115 -2.28 -33.83 -10.80
N LYS A 116 -2.63 -33.80 -10.80
CA LYS A 116 -2.99 -33.19 -10.69
C LYS A 116 -3.29 -32.35 -10.91
N VAL A 117 -3.21 -32.19 -10.92
CA VAL A 117 -3.21 -31.18 -10.75
C VAL A 117 -3.69 -30.42 -11.03
N ALA A 118 -4.00 -30.57 -10.90
CA ALA A 118 -4.16 -29.77 -10.76
C ALA A 118 -4.64 -29.12 -10.83
N ILE A 119 -4.79 -29.03 -10.75
CA ILE A 119 -4.86 -28.17 -10.51
C ILE A 119 -4.69 -27.56 -10.78
N GLU A 120 -4.53 -27.52 -10.73
CA GLU A 120 -4.03 -26.85 -10.65
C GLU A 120 -4.16 -26.24 -10.91
N ALA A 121 -4.47 -26.55 -10.91
CA ALA A 121 -4.29 -25.97 -10.85
C ALA A 121 -4.58 -25.71 -11.01
N ALA A 122 -4.79 -25.91 -10.99
CA ALA A 122 -4.60 -25.65 -10.88
C ALA A 122 -4.83 -25.43 -10.98
#